data_a4ae9edf102c8edcb68c3beae75d3bae
#
_entry.id   a4ae9edf102c8edcb68c3beae75d3bae
#
_cell.length_a   1.000
_cell.length_b   1.000
_cell.length_c   1.000
_cell.angle_alpha   90.00
_cell.angle_beta   90.00
_cell.angle_gamma   90.00
#
_symmetry.space_group_name_H-M   'P 1'
#
loop_
_entity.id
_entity.type
_entity.pdbx_description
1 polymer ?
#
loop_
_entity_poly.entity_id
_entity_poly.type
_entity_poly.pdbx_seq_one_letter_code
_entity_poly.pdbx_strand_id
1 'polypeptide(L)'
;KGIRGRLADSLETALALTGGVAEVEVVGGEVMTFSQNFACPEHGISISDLSPRLFSFNNPLGACEKCTGLGTFMRVDEERILPNRNLSIREGAIKASGWYYAEGSVSEMYYLGLGKKYGFTLDTPIKDMSTEAVNALLYGTNGEKIEMHRTNEFGSGVYYNTFEGIVENLERRFRETNSEWMKEEIGSFMSGVECPGCHGRRLKPVVLAVTVGDKNISEFCEMSIREELEFIRENEPNLTEKQKQIGGQIMKEIKNRLQFLQSVGLDYLTLAR
;
A
#
# COMPACT_ATOMS: atom_id res chain seq x y z
N LYS A 1 21.04 38.09 38.07
CA LYS A 1 20.91 38.16 36.61
C LYS A 1 21.96 37.22 36.00
N GLY A 2 21.63 36.11 35.42
CA GLY A 2 22.67 35.48 34.67
C GLY A 2 22.42 34.02 34.22
N ILE A 3 21.87 33.14 35.08
CA ILE A 3 21.76 31.72 34.70
C ILE A 3 20.71 31.53 33.61
N ARG A 4 19.56 32.18 33.75
CA ARG A 4 18.44 32.04 32.78
C ARG A 4 18.81 32.54 31.37
N GLY A 5 19.51 33.70 31.28
CA GLY A 5 19.96 34.22 29.98
C GLY A 5 21.01 33.30 29.32
N ARG A 6 22.05 32.90 30.09
CA ARG A 6 23.08 32.00 29.57
C ARG A 6 22.54 30.62 29.17
N LEU A 7 21.56 30.09 29.93
CA LEU A 7 20.90 28.84 29.58
C LEU A 7 20.09 28.99 28.28
N ALA A 8 19.34 30.08 28.12
CA ALA A 8 18.60 30.37 26.90
C ALA A 8 19.52 30.47 25.68
N ASP A 9 20.61 31.27 25.79
CA ASP A 9 21.59 31.43 24.70
C ASP A 9 22.25 30.08 24.30
N SER A 10 22.59 29.26 25.32
CA SER A 10 23.17 27.94 25.09
C SER A 10 22.19 26.95 24.44
N LEU A 11 20.92 26.98 24.88
CA LEU A 11 19.86 26.15 24.27
C LEU A 11 19.56 26.61 22.84
N GLU A 12 19.47 27.89 22.56
CA GLU A 12 19.28 28.41 21.20
C GLU A 12 20.41 27.98 20.28
N THR A 13 21.66 28.04 20.76
CA THR A 13 22.84 27.58 20.00
C THR A 13 22.78 26.08 19.73
N ALA A 14 22.46 25.27 20.74
CA ALA A 14 22.35 23.82 20.61
C ALA A 14 21.21 23.45 19.64
N LEU A 15 20.05 24.06 19.77
CA LEU A 15 18.88 23.81 18.92
C LEU A 15 19.14 24.22 17.46
N ALA A 16 19.87 25.32 17.22
CA ALA A 16 20.26 25.74 15.88
C ALA A 16 21.23 24.74 15.21
N LEU A 17 22.18 24.18 15.98
CA LEU A 17 23.15 23.20 15.46
C LEU A 17 22.54 21.83 15.16
N THR A 18 21.52 21.42 15.93
CA THR A 18 20.95 20.07 15.88
C THR A 18 19.64 20.00 15.09
N GLY A 19 19.18 21.10 14.51
CA GLY A 19 17.90 21.15 13.82
C GLY A 19 16.68 21.07 14.75
N GLY A 20 16.84 21.57 16.00
CA GLY A 20 15.74 21.78 16.93
C GLY A 20 15.62 20.76 18.07
N VAL A 21 16.62 19.94 18.33
CA VAL A 21 16.67 19.02 19.47
C VAL A 21 17.84 19.39 20.40
N ALA A 22 17.62 19.45 21.71
CA ALA A 22 18.68 19.68 22.69
C ALA A 22 18.49 18.77 23.92
N GLU A 23 19.60 18.31 24.47
CA GLU A 23 19.63 17.59 25.74
C GLU A 23 20.24 18.49 26.82
N VAL A 24 19.63 18.48 27.97
CA VAL A 24 20.10 19.18 29.18
C VAL A 24 20.36 18.17 30.27
N GLU A 25 21.62 18.02 30.63
CA GLU A 25 22.04 17.20 31.76
C GLU A 25 22.20 18.06 33.00
N VAL A 26 21.51 17.72 34.08
CA VAL A 26 21.76 18.32 35.42
C VAL A 26 22.88 17.51 36.05
N VAL A 27 24.00 18.18 36.38
CA VAL A 27 25.15 17.48 36.97
C VAL A 27 24.74 16.73 38.24
N GLY A 28 24.82 15.38 38.15
CA GLY A 28 24.36 14.47 39.21
C GLY A 28 22.86 14.21 39.26
N GLY A 29 22.11 14.61 38.22
CA GLY A 29 20.66 14.45 38.10
C GLY A 29 20.23 13.85 36.78
N GLU A 30 19.00 14.12 36.39
CA GLU A 30 18.36 13.58 35.18
C GLU A 30 18.84 14.28 33.91
N VAL A 31 18.87 13.53 32.81
CA VAL A 31 18.99 14.06 31.43
C VAL A 31 17.60 14.37 30.90
N MET A 32 17.38 15.60 30.46
CA MET A 32 16.11 16.07 29.89
C MET A 32 16.30 16.38 28.42
N THR A 33 15.51 15.79 27.56
CA THR A 33 15.50 16.07 26.11
C THR A 33 14.42 17.11 25.79
N PHE A 34 14.78 18.16 25.10
CA PHE A 34 13.89 19.23 24.65
C PHE A 34 13.91 19.27 23.12
N SER A 35 12.77 19.49 22.52
CA SER A 35 12.65 19.68 21.08
C SER A 35 11.79 20.91 20.75
N GLN A 36 12.24 21.72 19.82
CA GLN A 36 11.42 22.81 19.22
C GLN A 36 10.43 22.24 18.20
N ASN A 37 10.69 21.05 17.69
CA ASN A 37 9.85 20.33 16.76
C ASN A 37 8.99 19.32 17.54
N PHE A 38 7.92 18.84 16.91
CA PHE A 38 7.12 17.76 17.47
C PHE A 38 7.97 16.47 17.49
N ALA A 39 8.65 16.21 18.60
CA ALA A 39 9.49 15.05 18.78
C ALA A 39 9.04 14.23 19.98
N CYS A 40 9.09 12.91 19.82
CA CYS A 40 8.94 11.98 20.92
C CYS A 40 10.32 11.53 21.40
N PRO A 41 10.77 11.92 22.61
CA PRO A 41 12.09 11.55 23.12
C PRO A 41 12.25 10.04 23.34
N GLU A 42 11.16 9.34 23.63
CA GLU A 42 11.19 7.88 23.87
C GLU A 42 11.35 7.08 22.56
N HIS A 43 10.78 7.55 21.45
CA HIS A 43 10.75 6.80 20.18
C HIS A 43 11.66 7.38 19.10
N GLY A 44 12.39 8.47 19.36
CA GLY A 44 13.27 9.13 18.39
C GLY A 44 12.55 9.67 17.13
N ILE A 45 11.24 9.82 17.18
CA ILE A 45 10.42 10.34 16.09
C ILE A 45 10.41 11.86 16.20
N SER A 46 10.85 12.56 15.16
CA SER A 46 10.77 14.02 15.05
C SER A 46 9.98 14.41 13.81
N ILE A 47 9.01 15.32 13.98
CA ILE A 47 8.24 15.92 12.89
C ILE A 47 8.74 17.34 12.73
N SER A 48 9.49 17.60 11.67
CA SER A 48 10.16 18.88 11.46
C SER A 48 9.22 20.05 11.13
N ASP A 49 8.10 19.77 10.47
CA ASP A 49 7.11 20.80 10.11
C ASP A 49 5.74 20.14 9.83
N LEU A 50 4.68 20.67 10.44
CA LEU A 50 3.29 20.29 10.18
C LEU A 50 2.69 21.21 9.09
N SER A 51 3.27 21.18 7.90
CA SER A 51 2.72 21.93 6.78
C SER A 51 1.48 21.26 6.18
N PRO A 52 0.56 22.00 5.56
CA PRO A 52 -0.63 21.42 4.90
C PRO A 52 -0.30 20.36 3.85
N ARG A 53 0.90 20.40 3.27
CA ARG A 53 1.38 19.42 2.26
C ARG A 53 1.54 18.03 2.83
N LEU A 54 1.78 17.89 4.15
CA LEU A 54 1.85 16.59 4.82
C LEU A 54 0.51 15.83 4.80
N PHE A 55 -0.61 16.55 4.77
CA PHE A 55 -1.95 15.95 4.78
C PHE A 55 -2.46 15.60 3.38
N SER A 56 -1.61 15.71 2.35
CA SER A 56 -1.94 15.35 0.98
C SER A 56 -1.31 14.01 0.60
N PHE A 57 -2.13 13.04 0.20
CA PHE A 57 -1.64 11.77 -0.33
C PHE A 57 -1.01 11.89 -1.73
N ASN A 58 -1.20 13.02 -2.41
CA ASN A 58 -0.55 13.32 -3.70
C ASN A 58 0.83 13.99 -3.51
N ASN A 59 1.23 14.28 -2.27
CA ASN A 59 2.53 14.87 -1.97
C ASN A 59 3.45 13.83 -1.31
N PRO A 60 4.68 13.63 -1.81
CA PRO A 60 5.63 12.66 -1.25
C PRO A 60 5.94 12.85 0.24
N LEU A 61 5.77 14.08 0.77
CA LEU A 61 5.98 14.37 2.19
C LEU A 61 4.98 13.63 3.08
N GLY A 62 3.70 13.56 2.66
CA GLY A 62 2.62 12.96 3.43
C GLY A 62 2.18 11.58 2.95
N ALA A 63 2.41 11.27 1.67
CA ALA A 63 2.01 10.00 1.06
C ALA A 63 2.69 8.80 1.72
N CYS A 64 1.96 7.72 1.87
CA CYS A 64 2.52 6.44 2.30
C CYS A 64 3.67 6.03 1.39
N GLU A 65 4.84 5.73 1.95
CA GLU A 65 6.04 5.40 1.19
C GLU A 65 5.91 4.09 0.40
N LYS A 66 5.11 3.13 0.90
CA LYS A 66 4.92 1.84 0.23
C LYS A 66 4.07 1.95 -1.03
N CYS A 67 2.95 2.67 -0.98
CA CYS A 67 2.01 2.77 -2.11
C CYS A 67 2.03 4.15 -2.79
N THR A 68 2.92 5.05 -2.39
CA THR A 68 3.03 6.42 -2.94
C THR A 68 1.70 7.18 -2.98
N GLY A 69 0.85 6.94 -1.95
CA GLY A 69 -0.45 7.60 -1.81
C GLY A 69 -1.61 6.92 -2.54
N LEU A 70 -1.40 5.78 -3.20
CA LEU A 70 -2.48 5.05 -3.90
C LEU A 70 -3.44 4.34 -2.95
N GLY A 71 -2.95 3.89 -1.78
CA GLY A 71 -3.74 3.13 -0.81
C GLY A 71 -3.85 1.64 -1.13
N THR A 72 -3.66 1.27 -2.38
CA THR A 72 -3.77 -0.11 -2.88
C THR A 72 -2.59 -0.45 -3.80
N PHE A 73 -2.40 -1.75 -4.01
CA PHE A 73 -1.53 -2.29 -5.06
C PHE A 73 -2.34 -3.14 -6.01
N MET A 74 -2.00 -3.09 -7.27
CA MET A 74 -2.48 -4.07 -8.23
C MET A 74 -1.70 -5.37 -8.02
N ARG A 75 -2.40 -6.45 -7.68
CA ARG A 75 -1.87 -7.79 -7.50
C ARG A 75 -2.63 -8.77 -8.36
N VAL A 76 -1.95 -9.79 -8.82
CA VAL A 76 -2.59 -10.85 -9.59
C VAL A 76 -3.56 -11.60 -8.68
N ASP A 77 -4.77 -11.80 -9.17
CA ASP A 77 -5.88 -12.45 -8.48
C ASP A 77 -5.95 -13.92 -8.92
N GLU A 78 -5.73 -14.83 -7.97
CA GLU A 78 -5.77 -16.27 -8.25
C GLU A 78 -7.10 -16.75 -8.83
N GLU A 79 -8.21 -16.16 -8.37
CA GLU A 79 -9.53 -16.56 -8.86
C GLU A 79 -9.78 -16.13 -10.31
N ARG A 80 -9.08 -15.09 -10.76
CA ARG A 80 -9.10 -14.69 -12.17
C ARG A 80 -8.21 -15.57 -13.04
N ILE A 81 -7.11 -16.11 -12.46
CA ILE A 81 -6.25 -17.09 -13.14
C ILE A 81 -6.94 -18.45 -13.22
N LEU A 82 -7.55 -18.90 -12.12
CA LEU A 82 -8.19 -20.21 -11.96
C LEU A 82 -9.70 -20.06 -11.65
N PRO A 83 -10.49 -19.50 -12.57
CA PRO A 83 -11.89 -19.16 -12.32
C PRO A 83 -12.78 -20.39 -12.13
N ASN A 84 -12.36 -21.56 -12.63
CA ASN A 84 -13.09 -22.80 -12.46
C ASN A 84 -12.13 -23.95 -12.16
N ARG A 85 -11.99 -24.26 -10.88
CA ARG A 85 -11.13 -25.35 -10.41
C ARG A 85 -11.63 -26.77 -10.71
N ASN A 86 -12.85 -26.92 -11.27
CA ASN A 86 -13.34 -28.21 -11.75
C ASN A 86 -12.74 -28.61 -13.10
N LEU A 87 -12.18 -27.67 -13.83
CA LEU A 87 -11.49 -27.92 -15.10
C LEU A 87 -10.05 -28.37 -14.85
N SER A 88 -9.54 -29.15 -15.78
CA SER A 88 -8.13 -29.51 -15.90
C SER A 88 -7.36 -28.45 -16.73
N ILE A 89 -6.03 -28.54 -16.74
CA ILE A 89 -5.18 -27.65 -17.56
C ILE A 89 -5.54 -27.81 -19.03
N ARG A 90 -5.73 -29.03 -19.51
CA ARG A 90 -6.11 -29.32 -20.89
C ARG A 90 -7.47 -28.73 -21.27
N GLU A 91 -8.42 -28.70 -20.33
CA GLU A 91 -9.74 -28.12 -20.53
C GLU A 91 -9.74 -26.57 -20.39
N GLY A 92 -8.57 -25.98 -20.13
CA GLY A 92 -8.40 -24.54 -20.05
C GLY A 92 -8.76 -23.96 -18.69
N ALA A 93 -8.45 -24.65 -17.60
CA ALA A 93 -8.58 -24.13 -16.24
C ALA A 93 -7.79 -22.85 -16.02
N ILE A 94 -6.62 -22.71 -16.69
CA ILE A 94 -5.73 -21.55 -16.53
C ILE A 94 -6.12 -20.46 -17.53
N LYS A 95 -6.52 -19.31 -16.99
CA LYS A 95 -6.86 -18.10 -17.75
C LYS A 95 -5.82 -17.02 -17.45
N ALA A 96 -4.67 -17.13 -18.09
CA ALA A 96 -3.58 -16.18 -17.86
C ALA A 96 -2.81 -15.91 -19.17
N SER A 97 -2.54 -14.66 -19.46
CA SER A 97 -1.81 -14.24 -20.65
C SER A 97 -0.43 -14.91 -20.75
N GLY A 98 -0.20 -15.66 -21.82
CA GLY A 98 1.02 -16.44 -22.06
C GLY A 98 1.05 -17.81 -21.38
N TRP A 99 0.01 -18.18 -20.61
CA TRP A 99 -0.09 -19.46 -19.89
C TRP A 99 -1.33 -20.28 -20.28
N TYR A 100 -2.04 -19.89 -21.33
CA TYR A 100 -3.08 -20.74 -21.90
C TYR A 100 -2.48 -22.07 -22.36
N TYR A 101 -3.20 -23.15 -22.12
CA TYR A 101 -2.78 -24.45 -22.65
C TYR A 101 -2.88 -24.44 -24.18
N ALA A 102 -1.81 -24.88 -24.82
CA ALA A 102 -1.78 -25.23 -26.23
C ALA A 102 -0.77 -26.37 -26.42
N GLU A 103 -1.13 -27.38 -27.19
CA GLU A 103 -0.27 -28.52 -27.49
C GLU A 103 1.03 -28.05 -28.18
N GLY A 104 2.17 -28.59 -27.76
CA GLY A 104 3.50 -28.22 -28.25
C GLY A 104 4.03 -26.85 -27.74
N SER A 105 3.27 -26.16 -26.89
CA SER A 105 3.66 -24.85 -26.36
C SER A 105 4.72 -24.92 -25.24
N VAL A 106 5.35 -23.78 -24.98
CA VAL A 106 6.26 -23.65 -23.82
C VAL A 106 5.52 -23.85 -22.49
N SER A 107 4.27 -23.38 -22.40
CA SER A 107 3.44 -23.56 -21.22
C SER A 107 3.16 -25.05 -20.94
N GLU A 108 2.84 -25.83 -21.97
CA GLU A 108 2.66 -27.28 -21.82
C GLU A 108 3.92 -27.96 -21.28
N MET A 109 5.10 -27.60 -21.79
CA MET A 109 6.37 -28.15 -21.32
C MET A 109 6.58 -27.89 -19.81
N TYR A 110 6.24 -26.70 -19.33
CA TYR A 110 6.28 -26.39 -17.90
C TYR A 110 5.24 -27.19 -17.12
N TYR A 111 4.02 -27.33 -17.61
CA TYR A 111 2.95 -28.09 -16.95
C TYR A 111 3.28 -29.58 -16.84
N LEU A 112 3.87 -30.18 -17.87
CA LEU A 112 4.33 -31.58 -17.83
C LEU A 112 5.47 -31.75 -16.82
N GLY A 113 6.45 -30.82 -16.78
CA GLY A 113 7.54 -30.86 -15.80
C GLY A 113 7.06 -30.73 -14.36
N LEU A 114 6.13 -29.80 -14.11
CA LEU A 114 5.47 -29.65 -12.81
C LEU A 114 4.65 -30.89 -12.44
N GLY A 115 3.87 -31.44 -13.38
CA GLY A 115 3.07 -32.64 -13.18
C GLY A 115 3.91 -33.83 -12.79
N LYS A 116 5.07 -34.01 -13.44
CA LYS A 116 6.03 -35.07 -13.09
C LYS A 116 6.56 -34.93 -11.67
N LYS A 117 6.84 -33.71 -11.25
CA LYS A 117 7.41 -33.43 -9.92
C LYS A 117 6.37 -33.47 -8.80
N TYR A 118 5.19 -32.90 -9.02
CA TYR A 118 4.16 -32.71 -7.99
C TYR A 118 2.98 -33.70 -8.09
N GLY A 119 3.04 -34.68 -9.00
CA GLY A 119 2.11 -35.82 -9.06
C GLY A 119 0.74 -35.49 -9.66
N PHE A 120 0.67 -34.67 -10.71
CA PHE A 120 -0.56 -34.43 -11.47
C PHE A 120 -0.33 -34.60 -12.98
N THR A 121 -1.42 -34.70 -13.73
CA THR A 121 -1.42 -34.75 -15.21
C THR A 121 -2.15 -33.52 -15.77
N LEU A 122 -2.03 -33.31 -17.08
CA LEU A 122 -2.77 -32.25 -17.75
C LEU A 122 -4.29 -32.40 -17.67
N ASP A 123 -4.76 -33.62 -17.41
CA ASP A 123 -6.17 -33.99 -17.32
C ASP A 123 -6.69 -34.02 -15.87
N THR A 124 -5.82 -33.77 -14.89
CA THR A 124 -6.21 -33.67 -13.47
C THR A 124 -6.92 -32.33 -13.22
N PRO A 125 -8.18 -32.33 -12.72
CA PRO A 125 -8.85 -31.10 -12.32
C PRO A 125 -8.05 -30.34 -11.24
N ILE A 126 -8.03 -29.01 -11.29
CA ILE A 126 -7.27 -28.20 -10.32
C ILE A 126 -7.67 -28.50 -8.87
N LYS A 127 -8.95 -28.75 -8.61
CA LYS A 127 -9.47 -29.09 -7.26
C LYS A 127 -8.90 -30.40 -6.70
N ASP A 128 -8.51 -31.33 -7.58
CA ASP A 128 -8.00 -32.66 -7.23
C ASP A 128 -6.47 -32.71 -7.14
N MET A 129 -5.80 -31.58 -7.47
CA MET A 129 -4.36 -31.40 -7.27
C MET A 129 -4.04 -31.16 -5.80
N SER A 130 -2.85 -31.56 -5.37
CA SER A 130 -2.36 -31.22 -4.03
C SER A 130 -2.18 -29.69 -3.87
N THR A 131 -2.30 -29.18 -2.64
CA THR A 131 -2.04 -27.76 -2.35
C THR A 131 -0.63 -27.35 -2.78
N GLU A 132 0.34 -28.25 -2.64
CA GLU A 132 1.72 -28.03 -3.07
C GLU A 132 1.83 -27.87 -4.59
N ALA A 133 1.12 -28.71 -5.36
CA ALA A 133 1.07 -28.62 -6.82
C ALA A 133 0.44 -27.30 -7.30
N VAL A 134 -0.67 -26.89 -6.69
CA VAL A 134 -1.33 -25.62 -7.01
C VAL A 134 -0.44 -24.44 -6.63
N ASN A 135 0.21 -24.45 -5.47
CA ASN A 135 1.15 -23.42 -5.06
C ASN A 135 2.35 -23.34 -6.01
N ALA A 136 2.91 -24.48 -6.42
CA ALA A 136 4.00 -24.50 -7.39
C ALA A 136 3.57 -23.93 -8.75
N LEU A 137 2.35 -24.19 -9.18
CA LEU A 137 1.78 -23.65 -10.41
C LEU A 137 1.60 -22.13 -10.34
N LEU A 138 1.08 -21.61 -9.23
CA LEU A 138 0.80 -20.19 -9.06
C LEU A 138 2.06 -19.39 -8.68
N TYR A 139 2.85 -19.86 -7.72
CA TYR A 139 3.95 -19.11 -7.08
C TYR A 139 5.34 -19.65 -7.38
N GLY A 140 5.43 -20.75 -8.17
CA GLY A 140 6.70 -21.28 -8.62
C GLY A 140 7.32 -22.33 -7.71
N THR A 141 8.52 -22.75 -8.09
CA THR A 141 9.23 -23.88 -7.48
C THR A 141 10.26 -23.47 -6.41
N ASN A 142 10.22 -22.24 -5.90
CA ASN A 142 11.14 -21.71 -4.90
C ASN A 142 12.63 -21.93 -5.23
N GLY A 143 12.99 -21.83 -6.53
CA GLY A 143 14.34 -22.03 -7.01
C GLY A 143 14.70 -23.50 -7.30
N GLU A 144 13.82 -24.45 -7.00
CA GLU A 144 14.04 -25.85 -7.38
C GLU A 144 13.86 -26.06 -8.88
N LYS A 145 14.75 -26.83 -9.47
CA LYS A 145 14.68 -27.16 -10.89
C LYS A 145 13.66 -28.26 -11.15
N ILE A 146 12.92 -28.11 -12.24
CA ILE A 146 12.05 -29.14 -12.81
C ILE A 146 12.67 -29.65 -14.10
N GLU A 147 12.46 -30.93 -14.37
CA GLU A 147 12.87 -31.59 -15.61
C GLU A 147 11.78 -31.37 -16.66
N MET A 148 12.16 -30.77 -17.77
CA MET A 148 11.28 -30.47 -18.89
C MET A 148 11.78 -31.14 -20.15
N HIS A 149 10.86 -31.69 -20.93
CA HIS A 149 11.15 -32.32 -22.21
C HIS A 149 10.58 -31.47 -23.33
N ARG A 150 11.42 -31.13 -24.29
CA ARG A 150 11.00 -30.46 -25.52
C ARG A 150 11.35 -31.33 -26.71
N THR A 151 10.34 -31.61 -27.55
CA THR A 151 10.53 -32.23 -28.83
C THR A 151 10.05 -31.27 -29.90
N ASN A 152 10.89 -30.96 -30.87
CA ASN A 152 10.55 -30.13 -32.02
C ASN A 152 11.16 -30.75 -33.31
N GLU A 153 10.95 -30.11 -34.46
CA GLU A 153 11.47 -30.54 -35.76
C GLU A 153 13.01 -30.68 -35.81
N PHE A 154 13.73 -30.00 -34.89
CA PHE A 154 15.19 -30.00 -34.84
C PHE A 154 15.78 -31.00 -33.82
N GLY A 155 14.93 -31.75 -33.09
CA GLY A 155 15.35 -32.76 -32.14
C GLY A 155 14.59 -32.73 -30.83
N SER A 156 14.99 -33.65 -29.93
CA SER A 156 14.48 -33.75 -28.56
C SER A 156 15.56 -33.39 -27.58
N GLY A 157 15.22 -32.68 -26.50
CA GLY A 157 16.16 -32.30 -25.44
C GLY A 157 15.48 -32.28 -24.06
N VAL A 158 16.32 -32.54 -23.04
CA VAL A 158 15.91 -32.47 -21.65
C VAL A 158 16.53 -31.16 -21.07
N TYR A 159 15.71 -30.36 -20.44
CA TYR A 159 16.10 -29.09 -19.83
C TYR A 159 15.79 -29.12 -18.33
N TYR A 160 16.64 -28.52 -17.54
CA TYR A 160 16.42 -28.33 -16.11
C TYR A 160 16.32 -26.84 -15.82
N ASN A 161 15.14 -26.36 -15.50
CA ASN A 161 14.92 -24.95 -15.22
C ASN A 161 14.03 -24.76 -13.99
N THR A 162 14.15 -23.62 -13.37
CA THR A 162 13.22 -23.18 -12.31
C THR A 162 11.95 -22.63 -12.94
N PHE A 163 10.86 -22.72 -12.20
CA PHE A 163 9.60 -22.10 -12.60
C PHE A 163 9.26 -20.97 -11.62
N GLU A 164 9.12 -19.75 -12.11
CA GLU A 164 8.82 -18.58 -11.28
C GLU A 164 7.38 -18.51 -10.78
N GLY A 165 6.46 -19.28 -11.38
CA GLY A 165 5.03 -19.21 -11.09
C GLY A 165 4.28 -18.25 -12.01
N ILE A 166 2.99 -18.53 -12.22
CA ILE A 166 2.15 -17.73 -13.10
C ILE A 166 1.95 -16.33 -12.51
N VAL A 167 1.73 -16.22 -11.19
CA VAL A 167 1.52 -14.94 -10.49
C VAL A 167 2.74 -14.04 -10.63
N GLU A 168 3.92 -14.54 -10.23
CA GLU A 168 5.17 -13.76 -10.31
C GLU A 168 5.49 -13.35 -11.76
N ASN A 169 5.28 -14.26 -12.71
CA ASN A 169 5.49 -13.97 -14.14
C ASN A 169 4.59 -12.83 -14.63
N LEU A 170 3.30 -12.85 -14.30
CA LEU A 170 2.37 -11.79 -14.70
C LEU A 170 2.70 -10.47 -14.00
N GLU A 171 2.99 -10.48 -12.69
CA GLU A 171 3.37 -9.27 -11.95
C GLU A 171 4.66 -8.65 -12.48
N ARG A 172 5.66 -9.46 -12.78
CA ARG A 172 6.92 -9.00 -13.38
C ARG A 172 6.67 -8.40 -14.77
N ARG A 173 5.95 -9.09 -15.64
CA ARG A 173 5.62 -8.61 -16.98
C ARG A 173 4.80 -7.32 -16.94
N PHE A 174 3.87 -7.17 -16.00
CA PHE A 174 3.10 -5.95 -15.81
C PHE A 174 4.00 -4.76 -15.44
N ARG A 175 5.01 -4.97 -14.59
CA ARG A 175 5.97 -3.92 -14.21
C ARG A 175 6.93 -3.55 -15.33
N GLU A 176 7.37 -4.52 -16.13
CA GLU A 176 8.44 -4.36 -17.12
C GLU A 176 7.93 -3.91 -18.49
N THR A 177 6.67 -4.15 -18.82
CA THR A 177 6.14 -3.82 -20.15
C THR A 177 5.92 -2.33 -20.32
N ASN A 178 6.28 -1.83 -21.51
CA ASN A 178 5.94 -0.47 -21.96
C ASN A 178 4.71 -0.46 -22.90
N SER A 179 4.12 -1.62 -23.19
CA SER A 179 2.95 -1.74 -24.06
C SER A 179 1.66 -1.54 -23.25
N GLU A 180 0.89 -0.51 -23.59
CA GLU A 180 -0.40 -0.25 -22.94
C GLU A 180 -1.39 -1.42 -23.12
N TRP A 181 -1.42 -2.02 -24.32
CA TRP A 181 -2.23 -3.21 -24.57
C TRP A 181 -1.85 -4.38 -23.64
N MET A 182 -0.56 -4.64 -23.46
CA MET A 182 -0.10 -5.71 -22.55
C MET A 182 -0.41 -5.39 -21.09
N LYS A 183 -0.33 -4.13 -20.68
CA LYS A 183 -0.74 -3.70 -19.34
C LYS A 183 -2.23 -3.90 -19.10
N GLU A 184 -3.06 -3.54 -20.06
CA GLU A 184 -4.49 -3.73 -20.01
C GLU A 184 -4.86 -5.20 -19.94
N GLU A 185 -4.26 -6.04 -20.80
CA GLU A 185 -4.48 -7.48 -20.78
C GLU A 185 -4.09 -8.12 -19.46
N ILE A 186 -2.86 -7.88 -18.96
CA ILE A 186 -2.42 -8.45 -17.68
C ILE A 186 -3.22 -7.84 -16.53
N GLY A 187 -3.54 -6.55 -16.60
CA GLY A 187 -4.36 -5.84 -15.60
C GLY A 187 -5.75 -6.47 -15.43
N SER A 188 -6.30 -7.12 -16.46
CA SER A 188 -7.56 -7.84 -16.36
C SER A 188 -7.51 -9.03 -15.40
N PHE A 189 -6.33 -9.58 -15.12
CA PHE A 189 -6.09 -10.66 -14.14
C PHE A 189 -5.70 -10.13 -12.76
N MET A 190 -5.68 -8.80 -12.57
CA MET A 190 -5.27 -8.18 -11.31
C MET A 190 -6.46 -7.59 -10.56
N SER A 191 -6.34 -7.52 -9.25
CA SER A 191 -7.26 -6.82 -8.36
C SER A 191 -6.50 -5.86 -7.44
N GLY A 192 -7.22 -4.85 -6.93
CA GLY A 192 -6.66 -3.92 -5.96
C GLY A 192 -6.63 -4.55 -4.57
N VAL A 193 -5.43 -4.72 -4.01
CA VAL A 193 -5.24 -5.18 -2.63
C VAL A 193 -4.79 -4.01 -1.78
N GLU A 194 -5.32 -3.90 -0.57
CA GLU A 194 -4.94 -2.84 0.36
C GLU A 194 -3.43 -2.81 0.61
N CYS A 195 -2.89 -1.62 0.66
CA CYS A 195 -1.49 -1.42 1.00
C CYS A 195 -1.21 -1.88 2.44
N PRO A 196 -0.30 -2.85 2.67
CA PRO A 196 0.01 -3.34 4.02
C PRO A 196 0.74 -2.31 4.90
N GLY A 197 1.11 -1.15 4.34
CA GLY A 197 1.76 -0.08 5.10
C GLY A 197 0.79 0.96 5.64
N CYS A 198 -0.24 1.30 4.89
CA CYS A 198 -1.21 2.31 5.30
C CYS A 198 -2.64 1.78 5.45
N HIS A 199 -2.89 0.51 5.11
CA HIS A 199 -4.22 -0.11 5.19
C HIS A 199 -5.29 0.75 4.52
N GLY A 200 -5.06 1.11 3.25
CA GLY A 200 -5.97 1.95 2.47
C GLY A 200 -5.91 3.46 2.75
N ARG A 201 -5.33 3.88 3.87
CA ARG A 201 -5.37 5.28 4.35
C ARG A 201 -4.51 6.27 3.56
N ARG A 202 -3.66 5.81 2.65
CA ARG A 202 -2.84 6.58 1.69
C ARG A 202 -1.72 7.44 2.29
N LEU A 203 -1.76 7.74 3.60
CA LEU A 203 -0.86 8.65 4.30
C LEU A 203 0.14 7.91 5.20
N LYS A 204 1.23 8.60 5.56
CA LYS A 204 2.21 8.11 6.53
C LYS A 204 1.59 8.02 7.93
N PRO A 205 2.04 7.07 8.78
CA PRO A 205 1.54 6.96 10.16
C PRO A 205 1.67 8.25 10.98
N VAL A 206 2.76 9.00 10.78
CA VAL A 206 3.01 10.27 11.45
C VAL A 206 1.95 11.32 11.13
N VAL A 207 1.43 11.34 9.92
CA VAL A 207 0.34 12.25 9.50
C VAL A 207 -0.98 11.82 10.14
N LEU A 208 -1.22 10.52 10.20
CA LEU A 208 -2.43 9.94 10.80
C LEU A 208 -2.45 10.06 12.34
N ALA A 209 -1.30 10.35 12.96
CA ALA A 209 -1.22 10.64 14.40
C ALA A 209 -1.76 12.03 14.77
N VAL A 210 -1.95 12.93 13.79
CA VAL A 210 -2.53 14.25 14.01
C VAL A 210 -4.05 14.14 13.98
N THR A 211 -4.70 14.49 15.10
CA THR A 211 -6.16 14.39 15.26
C THR A 211 -6.80 15.72 15.59
N VAL A 212 -8.07 15.85 15.21
CA VAL A 212 -8.97 16.93 15.61
C VAL A 212 -10.26 16.25 16.07
N GLY A 213 -10.70 16.50 17.32
CA GLY A 213 -11.85 15.82 17.91
C GLY A 213 -11.72 14.29 17.84
N ASP A 214 -10.53 13.78 18.17
CA ASP A 214 -10.15 12.37 18.20
C ASP A 214 -10.18 11.64 16.83
N LYS A 215 -10.37 12.36 15.71
CA LYS A 215 -10.29 11.81 14.36
C LYS A 215 -9.11 12.38 13.59
N ASN A 216 -8.42 11.50 12.86
CA ASN A 216 -7.40 11.90 11.90
C ASN A 216 -8.04 12.25 10.53
N ILE A 217 -7.23 12.78 9.62
CA ILE A 217 -7.72 13.24 8.31
C ILE A 217 -8.31 12.10 7.47
N SER A 218 -7.79 10.87 7.55
CA SER A 218 -8.33 9.73 6.82
C SER A 218 -9.70 9.35 7.36
N GLU A 219 -9.83 9.22 8.67
CA GLU A 219 -11.09 8.91 9.35
C GLU A 219 -12.15 9.98 9.11
N PHE A 220 -11.75 11.25 9.04
CA PHE A 220 -12.64 12.34 8.67
C PHE A 220 -13.12 12.20 7.22
N CYS A 221 -12.22 11.97 6.27
CA CYS A 221 -12.58 11.84 4.85
C CYS A 221 -13.36 10.55 4.52
N GLU A 222 -13.32 9.53 5.38
CA GLU A 222 -14.10 8.29 5.24
C GLU A 222 -15.57 8.46 5.66
N MET A 223 -15.86 9.48 6.46
CA MET A 223 -17.25 9.82 6.82
C MET A 223 -18.03 10.32 5.60
N SER A 224 -19.32 10.11 5.62
CA SER A 224 -20.22 10.77 4.66
C SER A 224 -20.26 12.28 4.92
N ILE A 225 -20.56 13.06 3.88
CA ILE A 225 -20.69 14.52 3.99
C ILE A 225 -21.65 14.93 5.11
N ARG A 226 -22.69 14.15 5.34
CA ARG A 226 -23.62 14.35 6.45
C ARG A 226 -22.93 14.21 7.80
N GLU A 227 -22.17 13.13 7.99
CA GLU A 227 -21.43 12.86 9.23
C GLU A 227 -20.29 13.88 9.44
N GLU A 228 -19.62 14.31 8.37
CA GLU A 228 -18.61 15.37 8.43
C GLU A 228 -19.20 16.70 8.95
N LEU A 229 -20.38 17.08 8.46
CA LEU A 229 -21.09 18.29 8.93
C LEU A 229 -21.51 18.16 10.39
N GLU A 230 -21.99 17.00 10.82
CA GLU A 230 -22.33 16.74 12.24
C GLU A 230 -21.08 16.78 13.11
N PHE A 231 -19.99 16.13 12.71
CA PHE A 231 -18.72 16.14 13.40
C PHE A 231 -18.17 17.55 13.60
N ILE A 232 -18.22 18.38 12.54
CA ILE A 232 -17.79 19.79 12.65
C ILE A 232 -18.68 20.56 13.65
N ARG A 233 -19.99 20.35 13.61
CA ARG A 233 -20.94 21.01 14.51
C ARG A 233 -20.70 20.67 15.98
N GLU A 234 -20.37 19.41 16.26
CA GLU A 234 -20.10 18.92 17.62
C GLU A 234 -18.76 19.39 18.17
N ASN A 235 -17.75 19.46 17.30
CA ASN A 235 -16.38 19.79 17.72
C ASN A 235 -16.06 21.30 17.69
N GLU A 236 -16.71 22.11 16.88
CA GLU A 236 -16.48 23.55 16.78
C GLU A 236 -16.62 24.30 18.13
N PRO A 237 -17.61 23.99 18.99
CA PRO A 237 -17.72 24.62 20.31
C PRO A 237 -16.53 24.33 21.24
N ASN A 238 -15.92 23.16 21.08
CA ASN A 238 -14.81 22.68 21.93
C ASN A 238 -13.46 23.30 21.56
N LEU A 239 -13.37 24.03 20.46
CA LEU A 239 -12.15 24.74 20.06
C LEU A 239 -11.85 25.90 20.98
N THR A 240 -10.58 26.05 21.34
CA THR A 240 -10.10 27.21 22.08
C THR A 240 -10.22 28.51 21.25
N GLU A 241 -10.26 29.66 21.88
CA GLU A 241 -10.35 30.94 21.16
C GLU A 241 -9.19 31.13 20.17
N LYS A 242 -7.99 30.67 20.52
CA LYS A 242 -6.84 30.71 19.60
C LYS A 242 -7.05 29.81 18.38
N GLN A 243 -7.60 28.62 18.56
CA GLN A 243 -7.92 27.69 17.46
C GLN A 243 -9.05 28.24 16.57
N LYS A 244 -10.07 28.85 17.15
CA LYS A 244 -11.14 29.53 16.41
C LYS A 244 -10.59 30.69 15.59
N GLN A 245 -9.68 31.49 16.17
CA GLN A 245 -9.06 32.61 15.46
C GLN A 245 -8.22 32.15 14.26
N ILE A 246 -7.49 31.05 14.40
CA ILE A 246 -6.64 30.48 13.33
C ILE A 246 -7.48 29.73 12.29
N GLY A 247 -8.39 28.86 12.74
CA GLY A 247 -9.11 27.90 11.90
C GLY A 247 -10.51 28.36 11.45
N GLY A 248 -11.07 29.42 12.03
CA GLY A 248 -12.47 29.79 11.82
C GLY A 248 -12.83 30.11 10.37
N GLN A 249 -11.96 30.80 9.64
CA GLN A 249 -12.16 31.08 8.22
C GLN A 249 -12.16 29.79 7.39
N ILE A 250 -11.20 28.91 7.65
CA ILE A 250 -11.07 27.61 6.96
C ILE A 250 -12.29 26.73 7.25
N MET A 251 -12.69 26.67 8.52
CA MET A 251 -13.86 25.88 8.95
C MET A 251 -15.15 26.37 8.27
N LYS A 252 -15.31 27.68 8.14
CA LYS A 252 -16.45 28.29 7.44
C LYS A 252 -16.48 27.87 5.97
N GLU A 253 -15.34 27.90 5.29
CA GLU A 253 -15.24 27.47 3.90
C GLU A 253 -15.54 25.98 3.73
N ILE A 254 -15.01 25.11 4.59
CA ILE A 254 -15.29 23.69 4.58
C ILE A 254 -16.78 23.45 4.76
N LYS A 255 -17.41 24.07 5.78
CA LYS A 255 -18.86 23.95 6.02
C LYS A 255 -19.68 24.36 4.81
N ASN A 256 -19.38 25.48 4.20
CA ASN A 256 -20.10 25.99 3.02
C ASN A 256 -20.02 24.98 1.85
N ARG A 257 -18.88 24.38 1.61
CA ARG A 257 -18.69 23.39 0.53
C ARG A 257 -19.41 22.09 0.82
N LEU A 258 -19.34 21.59 2.05
CA LEU A 258 -20.07 20.38 2.45
C LEU A 258 -21.58 20.60 2.41
N GLN A 259 -22.08 21.75 2.88
CA GLN A 259 -23.50 22.13 2.80
C GLN A 259 -23.97 22.26 1.35
N PHE A 260 -23.14 22.76 0.46
CA PHE A 260 -23.47 22.79 -0.97
C PHE A 260 -23.65 21.36 -1.50
N LEU A 261 -22.71 20.43 -1.22
CA LEU A 261 -22.85 19.04 -1.62
C LEU A 261 -24.10 18.38 -1.03
N GLN A 262 -24.43 18.68 0.23
CA GLN A 262 -25.68 18.22 0.86
C GLN A 262 -26.90 18.78 0.15
N SER A 263 -26.89 20.06 -0.24
CA SER A 263 -28.03 20.72 -0.89
C SER A 263 -28.38 20.14 -2.27
N VAL A 264 -27.38 19.57 -2.96
CA VAL A 264 -27.57 18.89 -4.25
C VAL A 264 -27.81 17.38 -4.11
N GLY A 265 -28.01 16.88 -2.88
CA GLY A 265 -28.35 15.49 -2.62
C GLY A 265 -27.16 14.50 -2.63
N LEU A 266 -25.94 14.99 -2.49
CA LEU A 266 -24.70 14.19 -2.48
C LEU A 266 -24.18 13.91 -1.06
N ASP A 267 -25.01 14.02 -0.04
CA ASP A 267 -24.65 13.91 1.36
C ASP A 267 -24.23 12.50 1.83
N TYR A 268 -24.49 11.49 1.00
CA TYR A 268 -24.06 10.10 1.21
C TYR A 268 -22.64 9.79 0.70
N LEU A 269 -22.03 10.70 -0.07
CA LEU A 269 -20.66 10.54 -0.56
C LEU A 269 -19.63 10.76 0.54
N THR A 270 -18.42 10.23 0.33
CA THR A 270 -17.25 10.44 1.17
C THR A 270 -16.17 11.20 0.42
N LEU A 271 -15.29 11.94 1.12
CA LEU A 271 -14.14 12.62 0.51
C LEU A 271 -12.96 11.68 0.25
N ALA A 272 -13.02 10.44 0.74
CA ALA A 272 -11.94 9.45 0.59
C ALA A 272 -11.80 8.86 -0.82
N ARG A 273 -12.72 9.17 -1.74
CA ARG A 273 -12.73 8.66 -3.12
C ARG A 273 -11.81 9.41 -4.06
#